data_7a9d60475ee56fe4ce3877122b886c55
#
_entry.id   7a9d60475ee56fe4ce3877122b886c55
#
_cell.length_a   1.000
_cell.length_b   1.000
_cell.length_c   1.000
_cell.angle_alpha   90.00
_cell.angle_beta   90.00
_cell.angle_gamma   90.00
#
_symmetry.space_group_name_H-M   'P 1'
#
loop_
_entity.id
_entity.type
_entity.pdbx_description
1 polymer ?
#
loop_
_entity_poly.entity_id
_entity_poly.type
_entity_poly.pdbx_seq_one_letter_code
_entity_poly.pdbx_strand_id
1 'polypeptide(L)'
;MILVTTFQLFLIIFIVTYLSVNMIYLIRIYPVKEELVAYPYISVCVPARNEERDVKKCVESLLNQDYPNFEVIVVDDNSNDNTPKIVSSMAEQYSNLIFIAGAQLASGWTGKPYALHQAYQRSRGQYLLFTDADLTYQSHALKTAVHTMVCKDLDLLTLMPAVIFGSFWERVVQPVIFGFIASLTNFRKVNSESHQSAMGFGAFLFFKKEAYQKIGGHLSVANEVLEDIMIAKKAKLNGLSVLVADGKSLFSIRMYHSMREIWMGWRKNIFLAMKSSVFRASYYMAMVLCFLLTPYIVVMCNLWVGAESVWVGISLLGLALTLATGLGLCHELGLERKNVFLFPLGAILMVMIMISSMLQTLLLRRTEWRGRIYEQ
;
A
#
# COMPACT_ATOMS: atom_id res chain seq x y z
N MET A 1 32.51 0.64 23.42
CA MET A 1 32.37 0.25 22.00
C MET A 1 32.03 -1.25 21.83
N ILE A 2 32.72 -2.19 22.47
CA ILE A 2 32.48 -3.65 22.36
C ILE A 2 31.01 -4.01 22.51
N LEU A 3 30.37 -3.66 23.65
CA LEU A 3 28.95 -3.94 23.90
C LEU A 3 28.02 -3.35 22.83
N VAL A 4 28.28 -2.14 22.37
CA VAL A 4 27.48 -1.48 21.35
C VAL A 4 27.57 -2.20 20.02
N THR A 5 28.80 -2.54 19.57
CA THR A 5 29.04 -3.26 18.32
C THR A 5 28.39 -4.64 18.32
N THR A 6 28.54 -5.40 19.43
CA THR A 6 27.95 -6.74 19.58
C THR A 6 26.42 -6.69 19.61
N PHE A 7 25.85 -5.79 20.40
CA PHE A 7 24.39 -5.62 20.49
C PHE A 7 23.80 -5.23 19.13
N GLN A 8 24.45 -4.29 18.43
CA GLN A 8 24.00 -3.85 17.11
C GLN A 8 24.03 -5.00 16.09
N LEU A 9 25.11 -5.79 16.01
CA LEU A 9 25.18 -6.91 15.10
C LEU A 9 24.05 -7.94 15.38
N PHE A 10 23.82 -8.25 16.67
CA PHE A 10 22.73 -9.15 17.06
C PHE A 10 21.37 -8.63 16.61
N LEU A 11 21.09 -7.33 16.82
CA LEU A 11 19.86 -6.69 16.38
C LEU A 11 19.70 -6.74 14.86
N ILE A 12 20.77 -6.46 14.11
CA ILE A 12 20.75 -6.53 12.64
C ILE A 12 20.46 -7.95 12.17
N ILE A 13 21.14 -8.97 12.72
CA ILE A 13 20.89 -10.38 12.38
C ILE A 13 19.42 -10.74 12.64
N PHE A 14 18.89 -10.34 13.80
CA PHE A 14 17.49 -10.58 14.14
C PHE A 14 16.52 -9.97 13.11
N ILE A 15 16.73 -8.69 12.75
CA ILE A 15 15.88 -7.98 11.78
C ILE A 15 16.00 -8.63 10.39
N VAL A 16 17.23 -8.91 9.92
CA VAL A 16 17.47 -9.54 8.61
C VAL A 16 16.79 -10.90 8.53
N THR A 17 16.95 -11.73 9.60
CA THR A 17 16.31 -13.03 9.66
C THR A 17 14.79 -12.92 9.61
N TYR A 18 14.22 -12.00 10.41
CA TYR A 18 12.77 -11.75 10.41
C TYR A 18 12.25 -11.34 9.04
N LEU A 19 12.92 -10.38 8.39
CA LEU A 19 12.52 -9.89 7.05
C LEU A 19 12.66 -10.99 6.00
N SER A 20 13.75 -11.75 6.02
CA SER A 20 13.98 -12.84 5.07
C SER A 20 12.92 -13.94 5.22
N VAL A 21 12.62 -14.36 6.43
CA VAL A 21 11.56 -15.36 6.69
C VAL A 21 10.19 -14.81 6.26
N ASN A 22 9.90 -13.55 6.55
CA ASN A 22 8.63 -12.94 6.16
C ASN A 22 8.44 -12.89 4.63
N MET A 23 9.51 -12.60 3.88
CA MET A 23 9.48 -12.57 2.41
C MET A 23 9.27 -13.93 1.76
N ILE A 24 9.66 -15.05 2.42
CA ILE A 24 9.37 -16.42 1.96
C ILE A 24 7.86 -16.69 1.90
N TYR A 25 7.08 -16.07 2.78
CA TYR A 25 5.63 -16.21 2.83
C TYR A 25 4.88 -15.21 1.94
N LEU A 26 5.58 -14.33 1.22
CA LEU A 26 4.96 -13.43 0.24
C LEU A 26 4.56 -14.21 -1.00
N ILE A 27 3.27 -14.37 -1.20
CA ILE A 27 2.71 -14.98 -2.40
C ILE A 27 2.76 -13.97 -3.54
N ARG A 28 3.26 -14.40 -4.71
CA ARG A 28 3.32 -13.56 -5.91
C ARG A 28 2.33 -14.07 -6.95
N ILE A 29 1.56 -13.16 -7.53
CA ILE A 29 0.62 -13.47 -8.60
C ILE A 29 1.28 -13.12 -9.93
N TYR A 30 1.29 -14.09 -10.84
CA TYR A 30 1.85 -13.96 -12.18
C TYR A 30 0.75 -14.02 -13.25
N PRO A 31 0.95 -13.38 -14.40
CA PRO A 31 -0.01 -13.42 -15.50
C PRO A 31 -0.37 -14.84 -15.91
N VAL A 32 -1.68 -15.09 -16.03
CA VAL A 32 -2.22 -16.38 -16.46
C VAL A 32 -2.45 -16.35 -17.98
N LYS A 33 -1.94 -17.36 -18.68
CA LYS A 33 -2.10 -17.52 -20.13
C LYS A 33 -3.31 -18.41 -20.50
N GLU A 34 -3.74 -19.25 -19.56
CA GLU A 34 -4.85 -20.17 -19.75
C GLU A 34 -6.17 -19.42 -19.90
N GLU A 35 -7.07 -19.97 -20.75
CA GLU A 35 -8.43 -19.44 -20.83
C GLU A 35 -9.23 -19.84 -19.60
N LEU A 36 -10.12 -18.94 -19.17
CA LEU A 36 -11.04 -19.22 -18.08
C LEU A 36 -12.18 -20.11 -18.58
N VAL A 37 -12.63 -21.03 -17.73
CA VAL A 37 -13.82 -21.87 -18.03
C VAL A 37 -15.09 -20.99 -18.08
N ALA A 38 -15.12 -19.93 -17.30
CA ALA A 38 -16.23 -18.95 -17.26
C ALA A 38 -15.68 -17.55 -17.06
N TYR A 39 -16.38 -16.57 -17.61
CA TYR A 39 -16.07 -15.14 -17.48
C TYR A 39 -17.18 -14.44 -16.72
N PRO A 40 -17.19 -14.53 -15.36
CA PRO A 40 -18.20 -13.86 -14.55
C PRO A 40 -18.15 -12.34 -14.74
N TYR A 41 -19.29 -11.66 -14.61
CA TYR A 41 -19.35 -10.21 -14.78
C TYR A 41 -18.66 -9.48 -13.63
N ILE A 42 -17.78 -8.53 -13.95
CA ILE A 42 -17.00 -7.75 -12.98
C ILE A 42 -17.48 -6.30 -13.00
N SER A 43 -17.68 -5.71 -11.82
CA SER A 43 -17.79 -4.26 -11.68
C SER A 43 -16.53 -3.72 -11.04
N VAL A 44 -15.82 -2.85 -11.77
CA VAL A 44 -14.64 -2.12 -11.29
C VAL A 44 -15.10 -0.78 -10.75
N CYS A 45 -14.93 -0.55 -9.44
CA CYS A 45 -15.38 0.64 -8.72
C CYS A 45 -14.19 1.56 -8.43
N VAL A 46 -14.19 2.76 -9.01
CA VAL A 46 -13.12 3.74 -8.92
C VAL A 46 -13.63 5.03 -8.29
N PRO A 47 -13.18 5.40 -7.08
CA PRO A 47 -13.46 6.71 -6.49
C PRO A 47 -12.44 7.71 -7.04
N ALA A 48 -12.89 8.85 -7.53
CA ALA A 48 -11.99 9.89 -8.02
C ALA A 48 -12.26 11.23 -7.31
N ARG A 49 -11.19 11.87 -6.82
CA ARG A 49 -11.24 13.21 -6.26
C ARG A 49 -9.96 13.96 -6.53
N ASN A 50 -10.04 15.02 -7.36
CA ASN A 50 -8.89 15.82 -7.77
C ASN A 50 -7.77 14.95 -8.37
N GLU A 51 -8.14 14.15 -9.39
CA GLU A 51 -7.27 13.18 -10.07
C GLU A 51 -7.06 13.51 -11.55
N GLU A 52 -7.22 14.79 -11.95
CA GLU A 52 -7.12 15.20 -13.35
C GLU A 52 -5.84 14.76 -14.05
N ARG A 53 -4.74 14.54 -13.28
CA ARG A 53 -3.44 14.09 -13.78
C ARG A 53 -3.47 12.63 -14.21
N ASP A 54 -4.11 11.76 -13.43
CA ASP A 54 -3.93 10.32 -13.50
C ASP A 54 -5.19 9.55 -13.93
N VAL A 55 -6.39 10.11 -13.68
CA VAL A 55 -7.68 9.43 -13.89
C VAL A 55 -7.87 8.95 -15.33
N LYS A 56 -7.45 9.73 -16.34
CA LYS A 56 -7.56 9.34 -17.75
C LYS A 56 -6.78 8.06 -18.03
N LYS A 57 -5.51 8.03 -17.63
CA LYS A 57 -4.63 6.88 -17.83
C LYS A 57 -5.12 5.64 -17.06
N CYS A 58 -5.63 5.83 -15.85
CA CYS A 58 -6.21 4.76 -15.04
C CYS A 58 -7.40 4.14 -15.75
N VAL A 59 -8.39 4.95 -16.14
CA VAL A 59 -9.61 4.48 -16.80
C VAL A 59 -9.29 3.84 -18.16
N GLU A 60 -8.41 4.42 -18.97
CA GLU A 60 -7.97 3.81 -20.23
C GLU A 60 -7.36 2.41 -20.00
N SER A 61 -6.51 2.27 -18.98
CA SER A 61 -5.90 0.98 -18.66
C SER A 61 -6.90 -0.08 -18.19
N LEU A 62 -7.96 0.35 -17.49
CA LEU A 62 -9.07 -0.51 -17.09
C LEU A 62 -9.97 -0.89 -18.27
N LEU A 63 -10.25 0.03 -19.18
CA LEU A 63 -11.06 -0.24 -20.37
C LEU A 63 -10.36 -1.16 -21.38
N ASN A 64 -9.03 -1.17 -21.38
CA ASN A 64 -8.18 -2.01 -22.23
C ASN A 64 -7.86 -3.40 -21.63
N GLN A 65 -8.69 -3.93 -20.74
CA GLN A 65 -8.50 -5.27 -20.18
C GLN A 65 -8.84 -6.37 -21.19
N ASP A 66 -8.03 -7.42 -21.23
CA ASP A 66 -8.29 -8.68 -21.96
C ASP A 66 -9.29 -9.53 -21.15
N TYR A 67 -10.51 -9.02 -21.02
CA TYR A 67 -11.60 -9.62 -20.29
C TYR A 67 -12.95 -9.19 -20.89
N PRO A 68 -13.86 -10.10 -21.28
CA PRO A 68 -15.03 -9.73 -22.08
C PRO A 68 -16.20 -9.13 -21.29
N ASN A 69 -16.34 -9.48 -19.99
CA ASN A 69 -17.55 -9.24 -19.22
C ASN A 69 -17.28 -8.31 -18.02
N PHE A 70 -17.17 -7.00 -18.25
CA PHE A 70 -16.96 -6.04 -17.16
C PHE A 70 -17.52 -4.66 -17.46
N GLU A 71 -17.71 -3.91 -16.40
CA GLU A 71 -18.00 -2.47 -16.41
C GLU A 71 -17.01 -1.72 -15.49
N VAL A 72 -16.74 -0.47 -15.81
CA VAL A 72 -15.98 0.44 -14.98
C VAL A 72 -16.91 1.53 -14.48
N ILE A 73 -17.01 1.72 -13.17
CA ILE A 73 -17.87 2.70 -12.51
C ILE A 73 -16.96 3.70 -11.81
N VAL A 74 -16.90 4.92 -12.32
CA VAL A 74 -16.12 6.01 -11.72
C VAL A 74 -17.06 6.96 -11.01
N VAL A 75 -16.84 7.15 -9.71
CA VAL A 75 -17.59 8.11 -8.89
C VAL A 75 -16.70 9.31 -8.60
N ASP A 76 -17.08 10.48 -9.12
CA ASP A 76 -16.42 11.74 -8.78
C ASP A 76 -16.88 12.21 -7.40
N ASP A 77 -15.96 12.22 -6.43
CA ASP A 77 -16.22 12.65 -5.06
C ASP A 77 -16.13 14.18 -4.92
N ASN A 78 -16.92 14.90 -5.68
CA ASN A 78 -16.99 16.38 -5.69
C ASN A 78 -15.62 17.03 -5.94
N SER A 79 -14.94 16.71 -7.03
CA SER A 79 -13.67 17.30 -7.44
C SER A 79 -13.82 18.79 -7.79
N ASN A 80 -12.74 19.55 -7.58
CA ASN A 80 -12.64 20.96 -7.93
C ASN A 80 -11.75 21.22 -9.15
N ASP A 81 -11.21 20.16 -9.76
CA ASP A 81 -10.36 20.18 -10.96
C ASP A 81 -11.11 19.64 -12.18
N ASN A 82 -10.39 19.28 -13.24
CA ASN A 82 -11.00 18.75 -14.47
C ASN A 82 -11.37 17.26 -14.40
N THR A 83 -11.22 16.58 -13.28
CA THR A 83 -11.55 15.14 -13.12
C THR A 83 -12.93 14.79 -13.69
N PRO A 84 -14.05 15.47 -13.30
CA PRO A 84 -15.38 15.08 -13.75
C PRO A 84 -15.57 15.30 -15.27
N LYS A 85 -14.97 16.34 -15.85
CA LYS A 85 -15.02 16.59 -17.29
C LYS A 85 -14.30 15.52 -18.08
N ILE A 86 -13.14 15.09 -17.62
CA ILE A 86 -12.34 14.04 -18.25
C ILE A 86 -13.13 12.73 -18.28
N VAL A 87 -13.66 12.30 -17.12
CA VAL A 87 -14.34 11.01 -17.04
C VAL A 87 -15.70 11.02 -17.75
N SER A 88 -16.47 12.12 -17.68
CA SER A 88 -17.75 12.21 -18.39
C SER A 88 -17.56 12.17 -19.91
N SER A 89 -16.56 12.86 -20.45
CA SER A 89 -16.23 12.79 -21.87
C SER A 89 -15.80 11.39 -22.33
N MET A 90 -15.09 10.63 -21.48
CA MET A 90 -14.77 9.24 -21.76
C MET A 90 -16.01 8.33 -21.72
N ALA A 91 -16.92 8.57 -20.78
CA ALA A 91 -18.15 7.78 -20.65
C ALA A 91 -19.10 7.92 -21.86
N GLU A 92 -19.01 9.01 -22.60
CA GLU A 92 -19.72 9.18 -23.89
C GLU A 92 -19.15 8.27 -25.00
N GLN A 93 -17.89 7.84 -24.89
CA GLN A 93 -17.18 7.06 -25.91
C GLN A 93 -17.19 5.57 -25.63
N TYR A 94 -17.29 5.16 -24.37
CA TYR A 94 -17.16 3.77 -23.94
C TYR A 94 -18.44 3.26 -23.26
N SER A 95 -19.13 2.33 -23.88
CA SER A 95 -20.41 1.79 -23.38
C SER A 95 -20.32 1.02 -22.05
N ASN A 96 -19.11 0.55 -21.69
CA ASN A 96 -18.83 -0.14 -20.44
C ASN A 96 -18.23 0.77 -19.35
N LEU A 97 -18.17 2.10 -19.59
CA LEU A 97 -17.78 3.10 -18.59
C LEU A 97 -19.02 3.85 -18.08
N ILE A 98 -19.22 3.87 -16.78
CA ILE A 98 -20.29 4.58 -16.09
C ILE A 98 -19.67 5.69 -15.26
N PHE A 99 -20.02 6.94 -15.56
CA PHE A 99 -19.67 8.09 -14.74
C PHE A 99 -20.81 8.44 -13.78
N ILE A 100 -20.48 8.69 -12.51
CA ILE A 100 -21.41 9.13 -11.47
C ILE A 100 -20.85 10.41 -10.84
N ALA A 101 -21.58 11.50 -10.93
CA ALA A 101 -21.37 12.67 -10.10
C ALA A 101 -21.79 12.30 -8.66
N GLY A 102 -20.81 12.15 -7.77
CA GLY A 102 -21.03 11.69 -6.41
C GLY A 102 -21.90 12.65 -5.61
N ALA A 103 -22.76 12.10 -4.76
CA ALA A 103 -23.55 12.87 -3.83
C ALA A 103 -22.67 13.60 -2.81
N GLN A 104 -23.21 14.66 -2.19
CA GLN A 104 -22.54 15.35 -1.09
C GLN A 104 -22.25 14.36 0.04
N LEU A 105 -21.07 14.51 0.68
CA LEU A 105 -20.62 13.61 1.72
C LEU A 105 -21.65 13.52 2.85
N ALA A 106 -22.17 12.33 3.07
CA ALA A 106 -23.13 12.08 4.15
C ALA A 106 -22.44 12.12 5.53
N SER A 107 -23.19 12.53 6.55
CA SER A 107 -22.70 12.50 7.94
C SER A 107 -22.28 11.10 8.34
N GLY A 108 -21.15 10.97 9.04
CA GLY A 108 -20.61 9.68 9.49
C GLY A 108 -19.80 8.92 8.42
N TRP A 109 -19.56 9.52 7.24
CA TRP A 109 -18.75 8.93 6.19
C TRP A 109 -17.43 9.67 5.98
N THR A 110 -16.41 8.93 5.58
CA THR A 110 -15.23 9.50 4.92
C THR A 110 -15.41 9.43 3.39
N GLY A 111 -14.70 10.30 2.63
CA GLY A 111 -14.97 10.49 1.20
C GLY A 111 -14.82 9.23 0.36
N LYS A 112 -13.67 8.55 0.45
CA LYS A 112 -13.38 7.36 -0.36
C LYS A 112 -14.37 6.21 -0.10
N PRO A 113 -14.65 5.78 1.15
CA PRO A 113 -15.68 4.78 1.42
C PRO A 113 -17.07 5.16 0.89
N TYR A 114 -17.44 6.44 0.98
CA TYR A 114 -18.73 6.89 0.48
C TYR A 114 -18.83 6.82 -1.04
N ALA A 115 -17.80 7.24 -1.76
CA ALA A 115 -17.73 7.12 -3.22
C ALA A 115 -17.76 5.64 -3.66
N LEU A 116 -16.99 4.78 -3.00
CA LEU A 116 -17.00 3.33 -3.28
C LEU A 116 -18.34 2.67 -2.95
N HIS A 117 -19.03 3.12 -1.91
CA HIS A 117 -20.39 2.66 -1.60
C HIS A 117 -21.38 3.05 -2.72
N GLN A 118 -21.33 4.28 -3.23
CA GLN A 118 -22.15 4.71 -4.35
C GLN A 118 -21.85 3.93 -5.63
N ALA A 119 -20.57 3.64 -5.92
CA ALA A 119 -20.18 2.77 -7.03
C ALA A 119 -20.78 1.35 -6.87
N TYR A 120 -20.67 0.77 -5.69
CA TYR A 120 -21.24 -0.53 -5.38
C TYR A 120 -22.77 -0.56 -5.62
N GLN A 121 -23.50 0.46 -5.22
CA GLN A 121 -24.96 0.53 -5.42
C GLN A 121 -25.37 0.49 -6.90
N ARG A 122 -24.49 0.88 -7.81
CA ARG A 122 -24.69 0.82 -9.27
C ARG A 122 -24.13 -0.44 -9.92
N SER A 123 -23.36 -1.22 -9.16
CA SER A 123 -22.64 -2.39 -9.68
C SER A 123 -23.58 -3.56 -9.97
N ARG A 124 -23.33 -4.25 -11.10
CA ARG A 124 -24.07 -5.45 -11.53
C ARG A 124 -23.22 -6.72 -11.45
N GLY A 125 -21.90 -6.56 -11.23
CA GLY A 125 -20.93 -7.64 -11.23
C GLY A 125 -21.18 -8.70 -10.16
N GLN A 126 -20.86 -9.94 -10.49
CA GLN A 126 -20.72 -11.05 -9.54
C GLN A 126 -19.43 -10.89 -8.72
N TYR A 127 -18.44 -10.22 -9.31
CA TYR A 127 -17.20 -9.81 -8.66
C TYR A 127 -17.11 -8.29 -8.63
N LEU A 128 -16.56 -7.75 -7.55
CA LEU A 128 -16.39 -6.33 -7.32
C LEU A 128 -14.90 -6.02 -7.13
N LEU A 129 -14.32 -5.21 -8.00
CA LEU A 129 -12.98 -4.68 -7.81
C LEU A 129 -13.09 -3.23 -7.32
N PHE A 130 -12.67 -2.98 -6.11
CA PHE A 130 -12.47 -1.63 -5.58
C PHE A 130 -11.01 -1.24 -5.77
N THR A 131 -10.77 -0.07 -6.34
CA THR A 131 -9.43 0.39 -6.74
C THR A 131 -9.31 1.90 -6.65
N ASP A 132 -8.08 2.45 -6.73
CA ASP A 132 -7.83 3.89 -6.75
C ASP A 132 -7.74 4.44 -8.19
N ALA A 133 -7.82 5.77 -8.36
CA ALA A 133 -7.85 6.44 -9.66
C ALA A 133 -6.46 6.81 -10.22
N ASP A 134 -5.38 6.51 -9.49
CA ASP A 134 -3.98 6.83 -9.82
C ASP A 134 -3.14 5.59 -10.22
N LEU A 135 -3.84 4.50 -10.58
CA LEU A 135 -3.25 3.21 -10.97
C LEU A 135 -3.17 3.03 -12.48
N THR A 136 -2.27 2.17 -12.92
CA THR A 136 -2.18 1.71 -14.31
C THR A 136 -2.16 0.20 -14.36
N TYR A 137 -3.12 -0.39 -15.05
CA TYR A 137 -3.32 -1.83 -15.16
C TYR A 137 -2.68 -2.42 -16.42
N GLN A 138 -2.14 -3.63 -16.30
CA GLN A 138 -1.79 -4.46 -17.46
C GLN A 138 -3.06 -5.11 -18.01
N SER A 139 -3.10 -5.38 -19.32
CA SER A 139 -4.33 -5.89 -19.98
C SER A 139 -4.84 -7.22 -19.42
N HIS A 140 -3.98 -8.05 -18.87
CA HIS A 140 -4.31 -9.36 -18.30
C HIS A 140 -4.72 -9.33 -16.81
N ALA A 141 -4.82 -8.15 -16.20
CA ALA A 141 -4.99 -8.04 -14.74
C ALA A 141 -6.32 -8.63 -14.26
N LEU A 142 -7.44 -8.31 -14.88
CA LEU A 142 -8.75 -8.85 -14.50
C LEU A 142 -8.85 -10.36 -14.72
N LYS A 143 -8.36 -10.87 -15.87
CA LYS A 143 -8.33 -12.30 -16.17
C LYS A 143 -7.53 -13.08 -15.12
N THR A 144 -6.35 -12.58 -14.77
CA THR A 144 -5.49 -13.19 -13.74
C THR A 144 -6.12 -13.14 -12.35
N ALA A 145 -6.78 -12.03 -12.00
CA ALA A 145 -7.47 -11.91 -10.71
C ALA A 145 -8.61 -12.91 -10.57
N VAL A 146 -9.47 -13.03 -11.59
CA VAL A 146 -10.57 -14.02 -11.62
C VAL A 146 -10.02 -15.45 -11.52
N HIS A 147 -9.02 -15.78 -12.32
CA HIS A 147 -8.38 -17.10 -12.24
C HIS A 147 -7.89 -17.40 -10.82
N THR A 148 -7.21 -16.44 -10.19
CA THR A 148 -6.71 -16.61 -8.82
C THR A 148 -7.84 -16.82 -7.81
N MET A 149 -8.92 -16.04 -7.93
CA MET A 149 -10.11 -16.16 -7.07
C MET A 149 -10.76 -17.54 -7.18
N VAL A 150 -10.93 -18.03 -8.41
CA VAL A 150 -11.59 -19.32 -8.69
C VAL A 150 -10.70 -20.48 -8.26
N CYS A 151 -9.43 -20.51 -8.69
CA CYS A 151 -8.50 -21.62 -8.40
C CYS A 151 -8.19 -21.79 -6.91
N LYS A 152 -8.25 -20.72 -6.14
CA LYS A 152 -7.97 -20.75 -4.69
C LYS A 152 -9.23 -20.64 -3.83
N ASP A 153 -10.40 -20.63 -4.43
CA ASP A 153 -11.70 -20.44 -3.78
C ASP A 153 -11.70 -19.28 -2.77
N LEU A 154 -11.31 -18.11 -3.24
CA LEU A 154 -11.18 -16.92 -2.40
C LEU A 154 -12.49 -16.11 -2.38
N ASP A 155 -12.73 -15.48 -1.25
CA ASP A 155 -13.78 -14.48 -1.07
C ASP A 155 -13.27 -13.05 -1.27
N LEU A 156 -11.98 -12.81 -0.94
CA LEU A 156 -11.29 -11.54 -1.10
C LEU A 156 -9.84 -11.79 -1.56
N LEU A 157 -9.47 -11.15 -2.67
CA LEU A 157 -8.08 -11.01 -3.12
C LEU A 157 -7.67 -9.55 -2.97
N THR A 158 -6.59 -9.29 -2.25
CA THR A 158 -5.99 -7.95 -2.15
C THR A 158 -4.53 -7.98 -2.57
N LEU A 159 -4.12 -7.04 -3.42
CA LEU A 159 -2.84 -7.06 -4.10
C LEU A 159 -2.03 -5.79 -3.89
N MET A 160 -0.73 -5.96 -3.69
CA MET A 160 0.24 -4.87 -3.68
C MET A 160 0.62 -4.48 -5.12
N PRO A 161 0.62 -3.17 -5.48
CA PRO A 161 1.05 -2.69 -6.78
C PRO A 161 2.57 -2.70 -6.96
N ALA A 162 3.03 -2.66 -8.21
CA ALA A 162 4.36 -2.13 -8.51
C ALA A 162 4.38 -0.63 -8.23
N VAL A 163 5.44 -0.15 -7.57
CA VAL A 163 5.59 1.28 -7.27
C VAL A 163 6.56 1.92 -8.27
N ILE A 164 6.14 3.01 -8.90
CA ILE A 164 6.98 3.78 -9.82
C ILE A 164 7.60 4.96 -9.06
N PHE A 165 8.92 5.10 -9.16
CA PHE A 165 9.70 6.16 -8.53
C PHE A 165 10.29 7.09 -9.61
N GLY A 166 9.64 8.22 -9.88
CA GLY A 166 10.05 9.15 -10.93
C GLY A 166 11.10 10.17 -10.48
N SER A 167 10.93 10.77 -9.29
CA SER A 167 11.80 11.83 -8.78
C SER A 167 12.87 11.30 -7.81
N PHE A 168 13.86 12.17 -7.52
CA PHE A 168 14.88 11.88 -6.50
C PHE A 168 14.26 11.58 -5.14
N TRP A 169 13.33 12.41 -4.67
CA TRP A 169 12.72 12.27 -3.35
C TRP A 169 11.86 11.01 -3.22
N GLU A 170 11.21 10.60 -4.31
CA GLU A 170 10.49 9.32 -4.34
C GLU A 170 11.44 8.15 -4.10
N ARG A 171 12.65 8.17 -4.71
CA ARG A 171 13.67 7.13 -4.53
C ARG A 171 14.38 7.17 -3.17
N VAL A 172 14.39 8.32 -2.49
CA VAL A 172 14.96 8.46 -1.15
C VAL A 172 14.00 7.96 -0.07
N VAL A 173 12.76 8.45 -0.07
CA VAL A 173 11.85 8.31 1.08
C VAL A 173 10.96 7.08 0.97
N GLN A 174 10.31 6.89 -0.17
CA GLN A 174 9.28 5.86 -0.31
C GLN A 174 9.80 4.43 -0.15
N PRO A 175 11.00 4.03 -0.66
CA PRO A 175 11.50 2.67 -0.45
C PRO A 175 11.65 2.31 1.02
N VAL A 176 12.11 3.26 1.85
CA VAL A 176 12.25 3.04 3.30
C VAL A 176 10.89 2.86 3.95
N ILE A 177 9.89 3.65 3.56
CA ILE A 177 8.52 3.54 4.07
C ILE A 177 7.89 2.21 3.62
N PHE A 178 8.03 1.80 2.35
CA PHE A 178 7.50 0.52 1.87
C PHE A 178 8.20 -0.68 2.53
N GLY A 179 9.52 -0.62 2.71
CA GLY A 179 10.26 -1.63 3.49
C GLY A 179 9.77 -1.71 4.94
N PHE A 180 9.49 -0.57 5.55
CA PHE A 180 8.90 -0.49 6.89
C PHE A 180 7.49 -1.11 6.93
N ILE A 181 6.59 -0.77 6.01
CA ILE A 181 5.24 -1.36 5.93
C ILE A 181 5.33 -2.89 5.72
N ALA A 182 6.21 -3.34 4.84
CA ALA A 182 6.46 -4.77 4.63
C ALA A 182 6.96 -5.47 5.92
N SER A 183 7.77 -4.77 6.73
CA SER A 183 8.24 -5.29 8.03
C SER A 183 7.13 -5.41 9.07
N LEU A 184 6.10 -4.57 9.00
CA LEU A 184 4.93 -4.63 9.88
C LEU A 184 3.92 -5.69 9.45
N THR A 185 3.93 -6.09 8.18
CA THR A 185 3.00 -7.05 7.61
C THR A 185 3.58 -8.46 7.75
N ASN A 186 3.02 -9.27 8.62
CA ASN A 186 3.40 -10.68 8.72
C ASN A 186 2.62 -11.49 7.68
N PHE A 187 3.23 -11.76 6.49
CA PHE A 187 2.56 -12.43 5.36
C PHE A 187 2.07 -13.83 5.69
N ARG A 188 2.75 -14.57 6.57
CA ARG A 188 2.28 -15.86 7.06
C ARG A 188 0.97 -15.73 7.85
N LYS A 189 0.88 -14.74 8.76
CA LYS A 189 -0.30 -14.55 9.60
C LYS A 189 -1.48 -13.96 8.84
N VAL A 190 -1.24 -12.99 7.94
CA VAL A 190 -2.34 -12.37 7.18
C VAL A 190 -2.98 -13.34 6.19
N ASN A 191 -2.21 -14.32 5.69
CA ASN A 191 -2.70 -15.37 4.79
C ASN A 191 -3.13 -16.67 5.50
N SER A 192 -3.04 -16.74 6.83
CA SER A 192 -3.50 -17.90 7.61
C SER A 192 -4.97 -17.71 8.00
N GLU A 193 -5.80 -18.70 7.74
CA GLU A 193 -7.23 -18.70 8.11
C GLU A 193 -7.41 -18.70 9.64
N SER A 194 -6.52 -19.34 10.38
CA SER A 194 -6.58 -19.42 11.85
C SER A 194 -6.19 -18.12 12.55
N HIS A 195 -5.65 -17.13 11.82
CA HIS A 195 -5.14 -15.89 12.39
C HIS A 195 -6.03 -14.68 12.07
N GLN A 196 -6.33 -13.86 13.07
CA GLN A 196 -7.13 -12.62 12.90
C GLN A 196 -6.35 -11.44 12.30
N SER A 197 -5.02 -11.60 12.07
CA SER A 197 -4.23 -10.57 11.40
C SER A 197 -4.75 -10.35 9.98
N ALA A 198 -4.98 -9.10 9.61
CA ALA A 198 -5.47 -8.73 8.29
C ALA A 198 -4.63 -7.59 7.72
N MET A 199 -4.52 -7.57 6.41
CA MET A 199 -3.99 -6.47 5.61
C MET A 199 -4.86 -6.32 4.38
N GLY A 200 -5.21 -5.09 4.03
CA GLY A 200 -5.88 -4.74 2.79
C GLY A 200 -5.09 -3.65 2.07
N PHE A 201 -5.07 -3.68 0.76
CA PHE A 201 -4.49 -2.64 -0.08
C PHE A 201 -5.63 -2.02 -0.89
N GLY A 202 -5.96 -0.77 -0.59
CA GLY A 202 -7.05 -0.03 -1.25
C GLY A 202 -6.87 0.12 -2.76
N ALA A 203 -5.64 -0.04 -3.23
CA ALA A 203 -5.30 -0.13 -4.64
C ALA A 203 -5.94 -1.33 -5.36
N PHE A 204 -6.23 -2.42 -4.62
CA PHE A 204 -6.83 -3.62 -5.21
C PHE A 204 -7.54 -4.46 -4.15
N LEU A 205 -8.86 -4.31 -4.05
CA LEU A 205 -9.73 -5.13 -3.22
C LEU A 205 -10.74 -5.83 -4.12
N PHE A 206 -10.53 -7.11 -4.41
CA PHE A 206 -11.34 -7.89 -5.33
C PHE A 206 -12.17 -8.93 -4.58
N PHE A 207 -13.48 -8.70 -4.52
CA PHE A 207 -14.45 -9.49 -3.74
C PHE A 207 -15.37 -10.34 -4.61
N LYS A 208 -15.78 -11.52 -4.12
CA LYS A 208 -17.08 -12.07 -4.47
C LYS A 208 -18.17 -11.13 -3.93
N LYS A 209 -19.18 -10.79 -4.73
CA LYS A 209 -20.24 -9.85 -4.32
C LYS A 209 -20.96 -10.29 -3.05
N GLU A 210 -21.26 -11.58 -2.94
CA GLU A 210 -21.91 -12.17 -1.77
C GLU A 210 -21.06 -12.01 -0.49
N ALA A 211 -19.75 -12.23 -0.60
CA ALA A 211 -18.81 -12.05 0.50
C ALA A 211 -18.74 -10.59 0.95
N TYR A 212 -18.73 -9.64 -0.01
CA TYR A 212 -18.77 -8.22 0.29
C TYR A 212 -20.07 -7.82 1.00
N GLN A 213 -21.21 -8.35 0.57
CA GLN A 213 -22.51 -8.12 1.21
C GLN A 213 -22.55 -8.68 2.63
N LYS A 214 -22.03 -9.90 2.83
CA LYS A 214 -21.98 -10.58 4.13
C LYS A 214 -21.29 -9.74 5.21
N ILE A 215 -20.26 -8.98 4.86
CA ILE A 215 -19.53 -8.12 5.82
C ILE A 215 -20.11 -6.71 5.94
N GLY A 216 -21.21 -6.39 5.24
CA GLY A 216 -21.83 -5.07 5.21
C GLY A 216 -21.10 -4.05 4.32
N GLY A 217 -20.12 -4.49 3.50
CA GLY A 217 -19.39 -3.68 2.54
C GLY A 217 -18.79 -2.41 3.14
N HIS A 218 -18.63 -1.36 2.33
CA HIS A 218 -18.07 -0.07 2.76
C HIS A 218 -18.95 0.67 3.78
N LEU A 219 -20.25 0.37 3.87
CA LEU A 219 -21.12 0.91 4.93
C LEU A 219 -20.59 0.52 6.32
N SER A 220 -20.06 -0.69 6.45
CA SER A 220 -19.54 -1.19 7.73
C SER A 220 -18.22 -0.53 8.18
N VAL A 221 -17.57 0.23 7.30
CA VAL A 221 -16.30 0.95 7.54
C VAL A 221 -16.42 2.43 7.11
N ALA A 222 -17.63 2.98 7.15
CA ALA A 222 -17.98 4.30 6.61
C ALA A 222 -17.10 5.45 7.12
N ASN A 223 -16.74 5.44 8.39
CA ASN A 223 -15.95 6.47 9.08
C ASN A 223 -14.46 6.16 9.19
N GLU A 224 -14.02 5.03 8.63
CA GLU A 224 -12.61 4.61 8.74
C GLU A 224 -11.72 5.33 7.73
N VAL A 225 -10.55 5.78 8.18
CA VAL A 225 -9.52 6.38 7.32
C VAL A 225 -8.67 5.32 6.63
N LEU A 226 -8.46 4.18 7.29
CA LEU A 226 -7.79 2.98 6.77
C LEU A 226 -8.84 1.91 6.44
N GLU A 227 -9.78 2.26 5.58
CA GLU A 227 -10.95 1.45 5.23
C GLU A 227 -10.57 0.08 4.65
N ASP A 228 -9.49 0.03 3.89
CA ASP A 228 -8.98 -1.16 3.23
C ASP A 228 -8.49 -2.22 4.24
N ILE A 229 -7.74 -1.81 5.25
CA ILE A 229 -7.31 -2.70 6.33
C ILE A 229 -8.52 -3.15 7.15
N MET A 230 -9.46 -2.22 7.44
CA MET A 230 -10.62 -2.53 8.26
C MET A 230 -11.61 -3.47 7.55
N ILE A 231 -11.83 -3.30 6.24
CA ILE A 231 -12.70 -4.18 5.47
C ILE A 231 -12.09 -5.58 5.33
N ALA A 232 -10.77 -5.69 5.11
CA ALA A 232 -10.05 -6.96 5.11
C ALA A 232 -10.11 -7.65 6.49
N LYS A 233 -10.00 -6.88 7.57
CA LYS A 233 -10.17 -7.40 8.93
C LYS A 233 -11.58 -7.94 9.17
N LYS A 234 -12.62 -7.21 8.73
CA LYS A 234 -14.00 -7.68 8.81
C LYS A 234 -14.20 -8.95 7.99
N ALA A 235 -13.62 -9.06 6.81
CA ALA A 235 -13.66 -10.27 6.00
C ALA A 235 -13.12 -11.48 6.80
N LYS A 236 -11.94 -11.37 7.39
CA LYS A 236 -11.35 -12.44 8.21
C LYS A 236 -12.16 -12.78 9.45
N LEU A 237 -12.68 -11.78 10.17
CA LEU A 237 -13.51 -12.01 11.37
C LEU A 237 -14.85 -12.70 11.04
N ASN A 238 -15.33 -12.60 9.81
CA ASN A 238 -16.52 -13.29 9.32
C ASN A 238 -16.22 -14.64 8.66
N GLY A 239 -14.98 -15.14 8.78
CA GLY A 239 -14.58 -16.46 8.27
C GLY A 239 -14.48 -16.51 6.74
N LEU A 240 -14.24 -15.36 6.09
CA LEU A 240 -14.02 -15.33 4.64
C LEU A 240 -12.59 -15.74 4.28
N SER A 241 -12.43 -16.41 3.13
CA SER A 241 -11.13 -16.77 2.56
C SER A 241 -10.46 -15.52 1.94
N VAL A 242 -9.38 -15.06 2.56
CA VAL A 242 -8.67 -13.83 2.18
C VAL A 242 -7.25 -14.14 1.75
N LEU A 243 -6.85 -13.67 0.57
CA LEU A 243 -5.47 -13.72 0.10
C LEU A 243 -4.89 -12.32 -0.05
N VAL A 244 -3.76 -12.09 0.62
CA VAL A 244 -2.89 -10.91 0.48
C VAL A 244 -1.67 -11.30 -0.33
N ALA A 245 -1.46 -10.70 -1.49
CA ALA A 245 -0.39 -11.11 -2.40
C ALA A 245 0.29 -9.92 -3.11
N ASP A 246 1.42 -10.22 -3.73
CA ASP A 246 2.13 -9.30 -4.62
C ASP A 246 1.51 -9.35 -6.01
N GLY A 247 0.99 -8.23 -6.48
CA GLY A 247 0.38 -8.02 -7.78
C GLY A 247 1.19 -7.13 -8.72
N LYS A 248 2.49 -6.94 -8.46
CA LYS A 248 3.38 -6.06 -9.24
C LYS A 248 3.39 -6.34 -10.74
N SER A 249 3.12 -7.56 -11.15
CA SER A 249 3.01 -7.94 -12.55
C SER A 249 1.69 -7.52 -13.21
N LEU A 250 0.68 -7.12 -12.44
CA LEU A 250 -0.67 -6.85 -12.90
C LEU A 250 -0.99 -5.35 -12.98
N PHE A 251 -0.42 -4.55 -12.10
CA PHE A 251 -0.68 -3.11 -12.05
C PHE A 251 0.40 -2.35 -11.29
N SER A 252 0.43 -1.04 -11.52
CA SER A 252 1.42 -0.14 -10.93
C SER A 252 0.78 1.17 -10.46
N ILE A 253 1.46 1.82 -9.51
CA ILE A 253 1.08 3.13 -8.97
C ILE A 253 2.29 4.07 -8.98
N ARG A 254 2.05 5.34 -9.26
CA ARG A 254 2.95 6.43 -8.91
C ARG A 254 2.24 7.34 -7.90
N MET A 255 2.37 7.01 -6.63
CA MET A 255 1.58 7.58 -5.53
C MET A 255 1.84 9.07 -5.30
N TYR A 256 3.09 9.54 -5.45
CA TYR A 256 3.52 10.91 -5.18
C TYR A 256 4.55 11.36 -6.21
N HIS A 257 4.57 12.66 -6.54
CA HIS A 257 5.48 13.22 -7.52
C HIS A 257 6.50 14.21 -6.92
N SER A 258 6.29 14.66 -5.70
CA SER A 258 7.12 15.66 -5.01
C SER A 258 7.33 15.32 -3.54
N MET A 259 8.39 15.89 -2.93
CA MET A 259 8.63 15.76 -1.48
C MET A 259 7.45 16.28 -0.66
N ARG A 260 6.78 17.35 -1.11
CA ARG A 260 5.60 17.90 -0.45
C ARG A 260 4.44 16.89 -0.42
N GLU A 261 4.17 16.25 -1.55
CA GLU A 261 3.12 15.22 -1.64
C GLU A 261 3.46 14.00 -0.79
N ILE A 262 4.72 13.52 -0.82
CA ILE A 262 5.21 12.43 0.03
C ILE A 262 4.98 12.76 1.51
N TRP A 263 5.39 13.97 1.93
CA TRP A 263 5.25 14.41 3.30
C TRP A 263 3.79 14.48 3.75
N MET A 264 2.94 15.13 2.95
CA MET A 264 1.52 15.30 3.30
C MET A 264 0.78 13.96 3.31
N GLY A 265 1.03 13.09 2.34
CA GLY A 265 0.36 11.81 2.23
C GLY A 265 0.73 10.83 3.35
N TRP A 266 2.04 10.67 3.64
CA TRP A 266 2.47 9.76 4.71
C TRP A 266 2.20 10.31 6.10
N ARG A 267 2.28 11.64 6.30
CA ARG A 267 1.93 12.28 7.56
C ARG A 267 0.49 11.96 8.01
N LYS A 268 -0.43 11.82 7.06
CA LYS A 268 -1.82 11.45 7.33
C LYS A 268 -1.94 10.05 7.92
N ASN A 269 -1.20 9.07 7.38
CA ASN A 269 -1.49 7.64 7.58
C ASN A 269 -0.55 6.95 8.57
N ILE A 270 0.72 7.41 8.68
CA ILE A 270 1.77 6.60 9.31
C ILE A 270 1.56 6.42 10.82
N PHE A 271 1.08 7.43 11.54
CA PHE A 271 0.81 7.33 12.98
C PHE A 271 -0.49 6.55 13.25
N LEU A 272 -1.50 6.69 12.38
CA LEU A 272 -2.74 5.89 12.45
C LEU A 272 -2.45 4.40 12.25
N ALA A 273 -1.59 4.06 11.30
CA ALA A 273 -1.14 2.67 11.09
C ALA A 273 -0.47 2.05 12.33
N MET A 274 0.10 2.90 13.21
CA MET A 274 0.64 2.49 14.52
C MET A 274 -0.41 2.52 15.65
N LYS A 275 -1.70 2.57 15.29
CA LYS A 275 -2.84 2.66 16.22
C LYS A 275 -2.75 3.87 17.13
N SER A 276 -2.24 5.00 16.63
CA SER A 276 -2.05 6.27 17.35
C SER A 276 -1.31 6.12 18.69
N SER A 277 -0.41 5.14 18.79
CA SER A 277 0.36 4.87 20.02
C SER A 277 1.74 5.51 19.96
N VAL A 278 2.00 6.47 20.87
CA VAL A 278 3.31 7.12 21.00
C VAL A 278 4.42 6.11 21.27
N PHE A 279 4.16 5.13 22.16
CA PHE A 279 5.14 4.09 22.48
C PHE A 279 5.53 3.27 21.24
N ARG A 280 4.54 2.84 20.42
CA ARG A 280 4.81 2.12 19.16
C ARG A 280 5.56 2.98 18.16
N ALA A 281 5.14 4.25 17.99
CA ALA A 281 5.81 5.17 17.10
C ALA A 281 7.28 5.36 17.49
N SER A 282 7.56 5.62 18.77
CA SER A 282 8.94 5.78 19.31
C SER A 282 9.77 4.49 19.12
N TYR A 283 9.18 3.33 19.40
CA TYR A 283 9.84 2.04 19.19
C TYR A 283 10.23 1.85 17.71
N TYR A 284 9.31 2.07 16.78
CA TYR A 284 9.59 1.90 15.35
C TYR A 284 10.54 2.96 14.81
N MET A 285 10.49 4.21 15.27
CA MET A 285 11.48 5.23 14.93
C MET A 285 12.88 4.79 15.35
N ALA A 286 13.02 4.32 16.58
CA ALA A 286 14.29 3.80 17.08
C ALA A 286 14.79 2.61 16.24
N MET A 287 13.91 1.65 15.91
CA MET A 287 14.25 0.47 15.10
C MET A 287 14.72 0.85 13.69
N VAL A 288 14.04 1.79 13.03
CA VAL A 288 14.42 2.28 11.69
C VAL A 288 15.80 2.94 11.72
N LEU A 289 16.06 3.82 12.71
CA LEU A 289 17.37 4.46 12.87
C LEU A 289 18.45 3.44 13.24
N CYS A 290 18.18 2.53 14.16
CA CYS A 290 19.10 1.48 14.56
C CYS A 290 19.48 0.55 13.41
N PHE A 291 18.56 0.27 12.48
CA PHE A 291 18.84 -0.62 11.35
C PHE A 291 19.51 0.10 10.18
N LEU A 292 19.02 1.30 9.80
CA LEU A 292 19.47 1.98 8.58
C LEU A 292 20.54 3.05 8.78
N LEU A 293 20.74 3.58 10.00
CA LEU A 293 21.67 4.67 10.24
C LEU A 293 22.85 4.25 11.13
N THR A 294 22.57 3.55 12.27
CA THR A 294 23.63 3.27 13.25
C THR A 294 24.74 2.35 12.72
N PRO A 295 24.56 1.43 11.74
CA PRO A 295 25.67 0.64 11.20
C PRO A 295 26.81 1.51 10.64
N TYR A 296 26.48 2.59 9.96
CA TYR A 296 27.48 3.55 9.45
C TYR A 296 28.19 4.28 10.59
N ILE A 297 27.42 4.72 11.59
CA ILE A 297 27.98 5.45 12.75
C ILE A 297 28.93 4.54 13.53
N VAL A 298 28.55 3.28 13.80
CA VAL A 298 29.38 2.35 14.59
C VAL A 298 30.67 2.00 13.89
N VAL A 299 30.65 1.81 12.55
CA VAL A 299 31.89 1.63 11.78
C VAL A 299 32.79 2.85 11.91
N MET A 300 32.24 4.06 11.71
CA MET A 300 33.04 5.30 11.84
C MET A 300 33.59 5.48 13.24
N CYS A 301 32.82 5.21 14.29
CA CYS A 301 33.27 5.30 15.68
C CYS A 301 34.40 4.30 15.98
N ASN A 302 34.25 3.03 15.55
CA ASN A 302 35.27 2.01 15.76
C ASN A 302 36.62 2.39 15.07
N LEU A 303 36.55 2.96 13.85
CA LEU A 303 37.72 3.45 13.14
C LEU A 303 38.33 4.66 13.85
N TRP A 304 37.49 5.60 14.32
CA TRP A 304 37.99 6.84 14.96
C TRP A 304 38.65 6.60 16.31
N VAL A 305 38.14 5.67 17.12
CA VAL A 305 38.74 5.33 18.43
C VAL A 305 39.90 4.36 18.32
N GLY A 306 40.28 3.93 17.12
CA GLY A 306 41.34 2.94 16.90
C GLY A 306 41.01 1.58 17.51
N ALA A 307 39.75 1.12 17.40
CA ALA A 307 39.32 -0.17 17.94
C ALA A 307 40.11 -1.33 17.30
N GLU A 308 40.31 -2.41 18.06
CA GLU A 308 40.93 -3.64 17.55
C GLU A 308 40.29 -4.08 16.23
N SER A 309 41.07 -4.65 15.33
CA SER A 309 40.62 -5.08 14.00
C SER A 309 39.41 -6.00 13.99
N VAL A 310 39.27 -6.81 15.03
CA VAL A 310 38.09 -7.71 15.21
C VAL A 310 36.79 -6.93 15.36
N TRP A 311 36.79 -5.81 16.12
CA TRP A 311 35.60 -4.99 16.34
C TRP A 311 35.25 -4.16 15.13
N VAL A 312 36.25 -3.69 14.40
CA VAL A 312 36.05 -3.07 13.08
C VAL A 312 35.43 -4.09 12.12
N GLY A 313 35.95 -5.32 12.07
CA GLY A 313 35.41 -6.40 11.24
C GLY A 313 33.94 -6.73 11.56
N ILE A 314 33.59 -6.83 12.85
CA ILE A 314 32.21 -7.07 13.31
C ILE A 314 31.28 -5.91 12.88
N SER A 315 31.70 -4.66 13.02
CA SER A 315 30.88 -3.53 12.60
C SER A 315 30.72 -3.45 11.08
N LEU A 316 31.74 -3.80 10.30
CA LEU A 316 31.66 -3.91 8.85
C LEU A 316 30.72 -5.04 8.41
N LEU A 317 30.70 -6.17 9.12
CA LEU A 317 29.72 -7.23 8.87
C LEU A 317 28.28 -6.75 9.07
N GLY A 318 28.01 -6.01 10.15
CA GLY A 318 26.69 -5.39 10.39
C GLY A 318 26.30 -4.45 9.27
N LEU A 319 27.20 -3.59 8.83
CA LEU A 319 26.96 -2.69 7.70
C LEU A 319 26.70 -3.47 6.39
N ALA A 320 27.48 -4.51 6.13
CA ALA A 320 27.30 -5.36 4.95
C ALA A 320 25.93 -6.04 4.92
N LEU A 321 25.45 -6.57 6.06
CA LEU A 321 24.11 -7.17 6.20
C LEU A 321 23.00 -6.13 5.96
N THR A 322 23.15 -4.91 6.49
CA THR A 322 22.22 -3.80 6.24
C THR A 322 22.17 -3.43 4.76
N LEU A 323 23.33 -3.29 4.12
CA LEU A 323 23.43 -3.00 2.69
C LEU A 323 22.83 -4.15 1.84
N ALA A 324 23.12 -5.40 2.17
CA ALA A 324 22.58 -6.56 1.47
C ALA A 324 21.03 -6.58 1.54
N THR A 325 20.45 -6.29 2.72
CA THR A 325 19.00 -6.17 2.88
C THR A 325 18.44 -5.00 2.06
N GLY A 326 19.13 -3.86 2.06
CA GLY A 326 18.77 -2.72 1.22
C GLY A 326 18.83 -3.02 -0.28
N LEU A 327 19.83 -3.78 -0.74
CA LEU A 327 19.92 -4.25 -2.14
C LEU A 327 18.76 -5.19 -2.48
N GLY A 328 18.37 -6.08 -1.56
CA GLY A 328 17.17 -6.90 -1.71
C GLY A 328 15.92 -6.05 -1.87
N LEU A 329 15.75 -5.02 -1.06
CA LEU A 329 14.63 -4.06 -1.16
C LEU A 329 14.66 -3.28 -2.49
N CYS A 330 15.84 -2.83 -2.95
CA CYS A 330 15.98 -2.21 -4.27
C CYS A 330 15.52 -3.17 -5.39
N HIS A 331 15.90 -4.45 -5.32
CA HIS A 331 15.47 -5.46 -6.29
C HIS A 331 13.95 -5.67 -6.26
N GLU A 332 13.36 -5.83 -5.08
CA GLU A 332 11.90 -6.00 -4.90
C GLU A 332 11.10 -4.79 -5.41
N LEU A 333 11.64 -3.58 -5.30
CA LEU A 333 10.98 -2.36 -5.73
C LEU A 333 11.37 -1.91 -7.16
N GLY A 334 12.19 -2.68 -7.88
CA GLY A 334 12.64 -2.32 -9.23
C GLY A 334 13.54 -1.09 -9.28
N LEU A 335 14.28 -0.81 -8.21
CA LEU A 335 15.21 0.31 -8.11
C LEU A 335 16.63 -0.08 -8.52
N GLU A 336 17.39 0.90 -9.03
CA GLU A 336 18.82 0.70 -9.27
C GLU A 336 19.55 0.44 -7.93
N ARG A 337 20.54 -0.47 -7.94
CA ARG A 337 21.32 -0.86 -6.75
C ARG A 337 21.93 0.31 -6.00
N LYS A 338 22.37 1.37 -6.72
CA LYS A 338 22.94 2.59 -6.12
C LYS A 338 22.00 3.32 -5.15
N ASN A 339 20.67 3.12 -5.28
CA ASN A 339 19.71 3.77 -4.39
C ASN A 339 19.81 3.29 -2.93
N VAL A 340 20.47 2.15 -2.66
CA VAL A 340 20.73 1.67 -1.29
C VAL A 340 21.47 2.70 -0.43
N PHE A 341 22.34 3.50 -1.04
CA PHE A 341 23.10 4.56 -0.34
C PHE A 341 22.25 5.78 0.05
N LEU A 342 21.04 5.89 -0.49
CA LEU A 342 20.07 6.93 -0.12
C LEU A 342 19.22 6.56 1.10
N PHE A 343 19.21 5.30 1.51
CA PHE A 343 18.34 4.82 2.59
C PHE A 343 18.62 5.43 3.97
N PRO A 344 19.85 5.74 4.37
CA PRO A 344 20.08 6.50 5.60
C PRO A 344 19.40 7.87 5.62
N LEU A 345 19.44 8.61 4.50
CA LEU A 345 18.72 9.87 4.36
C LEU A 345 17.21 9.64 4.37
N GLY A 346 16.74 8.60 3.68
CA GLY A 346 15.34 8.18 3.70
C GLY A 346 14.83 7.85 5.11
N ALA A 347 15.63 7.18 5.93
CA ALA A 347 15.31 6.84 7.32
C ALA A 347 15.13 8.11 8.18
N ILE A 348 16.01 9.09 8.05
CA ILE A 348 15.90 10.36 8.76
C ILE A 348 14.62 11.08 8.36
N LEU A 349 14.34 11.21 7.06
CA LEU A 349 13.13 11.88 6.56
C LEU A 349 11.86 11.13 6.97
N MET A 350 11.85 9.80 6.93
CA MET A 350 10.73 9.00 7.41
C MET A 350 10.46 9.27 8.91
N VAL A 351 11.49 9.30 9.75
CA VAL A 351 11.34 9.61 11.18
C VAL A 351 10.79 11.02 11.37
N MET A 352 11.23 12.00 10.61
CA MET A 352 10.68 13.36 10.65
C MET A 352 9.19 13.38 10.24
N ILE A 353 8.80 12.61 9.22
CA ILE A 353 7.39 12.46 8.82
C ILE A 353 6.59 11.79 9.95
N MET A 354 7.14 10.76 10.60
CA MET A 354 6.48 10.07 11.74
C MET A 354 6.25 11.02 12.93
N ILE A 355 7.26 11.83 13.28
CA ILE A 355 7.14 12.86 14.33
C ILE A 355 6.08 13.89 13.94
N SER A 356 6.11 14.38 12.70
CA SER A 356 5.12 15.34 12.19
C SER A 356 3.69 14.77 12.22
N SER A 357 3.52 13.48 11.87
CA SER A 357 2.25 12.76 11.92
C SER A 357 1.73 12.65 13.36
N MET A 358 2.61 12.26 14.27
CA MET A 358 2.29 12.13 15.70
C MET A 358 1.86 13.47 16.30
N LEU A 359 2.62 14.56 16.07
CA LEU A 359 2.29 15.89 16.55
C LEU A 359 0.97 16.39 15.98
N GLN A 360 0.71 16.18 14.69
CA GLN A 360 -0.54 16.58 14.05
C GLN A 360 -1.74 15.88 14.70
N THR A 361 -1.67 14.56 14.90
CA THR A 361 -2.78 13.78 15.47
C THR A 361 -3.01 14.14 16.94
N LEU A 362 -1.94 14.30 17.74
CA LEU A 362 -2.06 14.57 19.19
C LEU A 362 -2.47 16.02 19.50
N LEU A 363 -1.96 16.99 18.71
CA LEU A 363 -2.19 18.41 19.00
C LEU A 363 -3.41 18.97 18.26
N LEU A 364 -3.60 18.59 16.99
CA LEU A 364 -4.64 19.20 16.15
C LEU A 364 -5.93 18.37 16.05
N ARG A 365 -5.90 17.08 16.43
CA ARG A 365 -7.04 16.14 16.31
C ARG A 365 -7.77 16.22 14.96
N ARG A 366 -7.03 16.55 13.90
CA ARG A 366 -7.56 16.76 12.55
C ARG A 366 -6.69 16.03 11.55
N THR A 367 -7.35 15.37 10.60
CA THR A 367 -6.68 14.74 9.46
C THR A 367 -7.18 15.42 8.20
N GLU A 368 -6.29 15.92 7.36
CA GLU A 368 -6.63 16.53 6.07
C GLU A 368 -6.37 15.54 4.93
N TRP A 369 -7.34 15.38 4.03
CA TRP A 369 -7.18 14.58 2.83
C TRP A 369 -7.83 15.27 1.62
N ARG A 370 -7.03 15.55 0.58
CA ARG A 370 -7.45 16.17 -0.68
C ARG A 370 -8.38 17.37 -0.48
N GLY A 371 -8.02 18.24 0.46
CA GLY A 371 -8.76 19.46 0.81
C GLY A 371 -9.97 19.25 1.73
N ARG A 372 -10.22 18.03 2.23
CA ARG A 372 -11.21 17.77 3.29
C ARG A 372 -10.53 17.58 4.64
N ILE A 373 -11.09 18.20 5.67
CA ILE A 373 -10.66 18.08 7.06
C ILE A 373 -11.61 17.11 7.77
N TYR A 374 -11.04 16.07 8.38
CA TYR A 374 -11.77 15.11 9.23
C TYR A 374 -11.36 15.36 10.68
N GLU A 375 -12.33 15.58 11.57
CA GLU A 375 -12.13 15.61 13.02
C GLU A 375 -12.10 14.17 13.55
N GLN A 376 -11.13 13.89 14.46
CA GLN A 376 -10.94 12.56 15.08
C GLN A 376 -11.45 12.55 16.52
#